data_003b1946143d25152b10a071f45e6d7a
#
_entry.id   003b1946143d25152b10a071f45e6d7a
#
_cell.length_a   1.000
_cell.length_b   1.000
_cell.length_c   1.000
_cell.angle_alpha   90.00
_cell.angle_beta   90.00
_cell.angle_gamma   90.00
#
_symmetry.space_group_name_H-M   'P 1'
#
loop_
_entity.id
_entity.type
_entity.pdbx_description
1 polymer ?
#
loop_
_entity_poly.entity_id
_entity_poly.type
_entity_poly.pdbx_seq_one_letter_code
_entity_poly.pdbx_strand_id
1 'polypeptide(L)'
;MCIRDRYAGESVVGKTSSDIALSGIARTFQNVQLFGEMTAIQNILVGLHHTFQSNMVEIALHLPRYMKEEAEAHARALALLKFVGLEDLANEEARNLPYGKQRLLEIARALALDPELLLLDEPAAGLTAPDIKELLRIIRKIRDSGITFILIEHHMDVVMSVCDTVSVLDFGQKIAEGKPAEVQADEKVIHAYLGT
;
A
#
# COMPACT_ATOMS: atom_id res chain seq x y z
N MET A 1 -9.50 -9.13 23.91
CA MET A 1 -10.15 -8.85 22.63
C MET A 1 -9.92 -10.08 21.76
N CYS A 2 -10.97 -10.88 21.47
CA CYS A 2 -10.81 -12.09 20.62
C CYS A 2 -11.00 -11.65 19.17
N ILE A 3 -9.92 -11.36 18.48
CA ILE A 3 -9.93 -11.05 17.06
C ILE A 3 -10.09 -12.38 16.33
N ARG A 4 -11.21 -12.54 15.61
CA ARG A 4 -11.49 -13.70 14.75
C ARG A 4 -11.50 -13.25 13.31
N ASP A 5 -10.36 -12.75 12.86
CA ASP A 5 -10.26 -12.23 11.50
C ASP A 5 -10.18 -13.37 10.49
N ARG A 6 -10.91 -13.24 9.40
CA ARG A 6 -10.90 -14.15 8.27
C ARG A 6 -10.66 -13.38 6.98
N TYR A 7 -9.86 -13.97 6.12
CA TYR A 7 -9.62 -13.48 4.77
C TYR A 7 -9.90 -14.61 3.77
N ALA A 8 -10.69 -14.34 2.73
CA ALA A 8 -11.11 -15.35 1.75
C ALA A 8 -11.66 -16.65 2.38
N GLY A 9 -12.36 -16.54 3.51
CA GLY A 9 -12.94 -17.67 4.26
C GLY A 9 -11.95 -18.38 5.21
N GLU A 10 -10.65 -18.09 5.16
CA GLU A 10 -9.62 -18.66 6.03
C GLU A 10 -9.33 -17.78 7.25
N SER A 11 -9.03 -18.39 8.40
CA SER A 11 -8.59 -17.64 9.58
C SER A 11 -7.16 -17.12 9.37
N VAL A 12 -6.95 -15.83 9.64
CA VAL A 12 -5.60 -15.22 9.66
C VAL A 12 -4.99 -15.17 11.07
N VAL A 13 -5.72 -15.64 12.07
CA VAL A 13 -5.27 -15.64 13.46
C VAL A 13 -4.11 -16.60 13.63
N GLY A 14 -2.99 -16.11 14.19
CA GLY A 14 -1.78 -16.89 14.42
C GLY A 14 -0.88 -17.08 13.19
N LYS A 15 -1.27 -16.62 12.01
CA LYS A 15 -0.39 -16.58 10.83
C LYS A 15 0.73 -15.55 11.04
N THR A 16 1.91 -15.81 10.49
CA THR A 16 3.01 -14.83 10.48
C THR A 16 2.71 -13.69 9.50
N SER A 17 3.39 -12.54 9.65
CA SER A 17 3.24 -11.42 8.70
C SER A 17 3.61 -11.83 7.27
N SER A 18 4.59 -12.72 7.12
CA SER A 18 4.97 -13.29 5.82
C SER A 18 3.86 -14.12 5.21
N ASP A 19 3.23 -15.02 6.00
CA ASP A 19 2.13 -15.86 5.52
C ASP A 19 0.91 -15.01 5.11
N ILE A 20 0.64 -13.93 5.84
CA ILE A 20 -0.43 -12.98 5.52
C ILE A 20 -0.11 -12.24 4.22
N ALA A 21 1.13 -11.78 4.04
CA ALA A 21 1.55 -11.13 2.80
C ALA A 21 1.42 -12.06 1.59
N LEU A 22 1.87 -13.32 1.72
CA LEU A 22 1.74 -14.34 0.68
C LEU A 22 0.29 -14.78 0.41
N SER A 23 -0.63 -14.52 1.34
CA SER A 23 -2.06 -14.76 1.11
C SER A 23 -2.76 -13.65 0.32
N GLY A 24 -2.04 -12.64 -0.15
CA GLY A 24 -2.58 -11.55 -0.98
C GLY A 24 -2.96 -10.28 -0.21
N ILE A 25 -2.49 -10.11 1.04
CA ILE A 25 -2.72 -8.90 1.84
C ILE A 25 -1.40 -8.12 1.96
N ALA A 26 -1.35 -6.92 1.41
CA ALA A 26 -0.23 -6.00 1.64
C ALA A 26 -0.65 -4.85 2.55
N ARG A 27 0.30 -4.32 3.33
CA ARG A 27 0.09 -3.18 4.23
C ARG A 27 1.21 -2.17 4.09
N THR A 28 0.86 -0.89 4.00
CA THR A 28 1.79 0.21 4.28
C THR A 28 1.74 0.56 5.77
N PHE A 29 2.76 1.24 6.27
CA PHE A 29 2.82 1.65 7.67
C PHE A 29 2.61 3.17 7.78
N GLN A 30 2.18 3.64 8.96
CA GLN A 30 2.01 5.06 9.23
C GLN A 30 3.32 5.84 8.99
N ASN A 31 4.45 5.33 9.46
CA ASN A 31 5.77 5.86 9.13
C ASN A 31 6.33 5.12 7.92
N VAL A 32 6.85 5.86 6.94
CA VAL A 32 7.47 5.29 5.75
C VAL A 32 8.62 4.35 6.13
N GLN A 33 8.52 3.10 5.71
CA GLN A 33 9.47 2.04 6.01
C GLN A 33 10.22 1.62 4.73
N LEU A 34 11.13 2.46 4.25
CA LEU A 34 11.97 2.17 3.10
C LEU A 34 13.40 1.81 3.51
N PHE A 35 14.09 1.05 2.67
CA PHE A 35 15.53 0.86 2.77
C PHE A 35 16.20 2.11 2.20
N GLY A 36 16.54 3.06 3.07
CA GLY A 36 16.97 4.41 2.68
C GLY A 36 18.22 4.45 1.81
N GLU A 37 19.16 3.52 2.01
CA GLU A 37 20.42 3.41 1.26
C GLU A 37 20.29 2.62 -0.06
N MET A 38 19.13 1.99 -0.28
CA MET A 38 18.81 1.35 -1.53
C MET A 38 18.12 2.33 -2.49
N THR A 39 18.33 2.12 -3.78
CA THR A 39 17.64 2.91 -4.81
C THR A 39 16.14 2.60 -4.82
N ALA A 40 15.35 3.46 -5.50
CA ALA A 40 13.91 3.25 -5.64
C ALA A 40 13.60 1.89 -6.28
N ILE A 41 14.31 1.51 -7.35
CA ILE A 41 14.10 0.21 -7.99
C ILE A 41 14.48 -0.95 -7.09
N GLN A 42 15.59 -0.84 -6.32
CA GLN A 42 16.00 -1.88 -5.40
C GLN A 42 14.98 -2.09 -4.27
N ASN A 43 14.34 -1.02 -3.77
CA ASN A 43 13.26 -1.14 -2.80
C ASN A 43 12.08 -1.97 -3.33
N ILE A 44 11.73 -1.82 -4.61
CA ILE A 44 10.66 -2.63 -5.23
C ILE A 44 11.12 -4.07 -5.47
N LEU A 45 12.37 -4.28 -5.89
CA LEU A 45 12.93 -5.62 -6.07
C LEU A 45 12.91 -6.44 -4.78
N VAL A 46 13.09 -5.80 -3.60
CA VAL A 46 12.89 -6.47 -2.30
C VAL A 46 11.45 -6.98 -2.16
N GLY A 47 10.45 -6.19 -2.59
CA GLY A 47 9.04 -6.64 -2.60
C GLY A 47 8.78 -7.82 -3.55
N LEU A 48 9.52 -7.90 -4.66
CA LEU A 48 9.43 -8.98 -5.64
C LEU A 48 10.21 -10.25 -5.26
N HIS A 49 10.98 -10.23 -4.15
CA HIS A 49 11.85 -11.35 -3.77
C HIS A 49 11.11 -12.70 -3.66
N HIS A 50 9.84 -12.69 -3.26
CA HIS A 50 9.00 -13.89 -3.14
C HIS A 50 8.77 -14.61 -4.49
N THR A 51 8.98 -13.95 -5.62
CA THR A 51 8.78 -14.53 -6.96
C THR A 51 9.98 -15.34 -7.44
N PHE A 52 11.16 -15.18 -6.81
CA PHE A 52 12.36 -15.92 -7.17
C PHE A 52 12.29 -17.36 -6.68
N GLN A 53 12.56 -18.29 -7.58
CA GLN A 53 12.60 -19.72 -7.32
C GLN A 53 14.00 -20.32 -7.48
N SER A 54 14.94 -19.51 -8.00
CA SER A 54 16.33 -19.93 -8.21
C SER A 54 17.03 -20.19 -6.87
N ASN A 55 17.79 -21.29 -6.82
CA ASN A 55 18.57 -21.66 -5.64
C ASN A 55 19.93 -20.92 -5.58
N MET A 56 20.63 -21.02 -4.43
CA MET A 56 21.92 -20.35 -4.21
C MET A 56 22.99 -20.67 -5.26
N VAL A 57 22.99 -21.89 -5.81
CA VAL A 57 23.96 -22.31 -6.82
C VAL A 57 23.64 -21.64 -8.17
N GLU A 58 22.37 -21.59 -8.55
CA GLU A 58 21.90 -20.94 -9.77
C GLU A 58 22.21 -19.43 -9.74
N ILE A 59 22.05 -18.80 -8.59
CA ILE A 59 22.39 -17.39 -8.36
C ILE A 59 23.90 -17.18 -8.48
N ALA A 60 24.72 -18.00 -7.77
CA ALA A 60 26.19 -17.84 -7.76
C ALA A 60 26.82 -18.07 -9.12
N LEU A 61 26.28 -18.98 -9.93
CA LEU A 61 26.76 -19.30 -11.27
C LEU A 61 26.07 -18.50 -12.39
N HIS A 62 25.17 -17.57 -12.06
CA HIS A 62 24.41 -16.76 -13.01
C HIS A 62 23.77 -17.63 -14.12
N LEU A 63 23.12 -18.75 -13.70
CA LEU A 63 22.51 -19.66 -14.66
C LEU A 63 21.35 -18.99 -15.43
N PRO A 64 21.02 -19.46 -16.63
CA PRO A 64 20.00 -18.83 -17.49
C PRO A 64 18.64 -18.64 -16.83
N ARG A 65 18.25 -19.54 -15.91
CA ARG A 65 17.01 -19.41 -15.14
C ARG A 65 17.03 -18.18 -14.23
N TYR A 66 18.07 -18.02 -13.42
CA TYR A 66 18.25 -16.86 -12.55
C TYR A 66 18.29 -15.56 -13.36
N MET A 67 19.09 -15.52 -14.45
CA MET A 67 19.18 -14.35 -15.31
C MET A 67 17.81 -13.93 -15.88
N LYS A 68 16.95 -14.89 -16.22
CA LYS A 68 15.60 -14.62 -16.70
C LYS A 68 14.71 -14.08 -15.59
N GLU A 69 14.71 -14.71 -14.41
CA GLU A 69 13.94 -14.24 -13.24
C GLU A 69 14.35 -12.81 -12.83
N GLU A 70 15.65 -12.51 -12.84
CA GLU A 70 16.17 -11.17 -12.54
C GLU A 70 15.71 -10.13 -13.56
N ALA A 71 15.77 -10.43 -14.86
CA ALA A 71 15.31 -9.55 -15.93
C ALA A 71 13.79 -9.30 -15.84
N GLU A 72 12.99 -10.32 -15.55
CA GLU A 72 11.55 -10.22 -15.36
C GLU A 72 11.22 -9.37 -14.12
N ALA A 73 11.90 -9.60 -12.99
CA ALA A 73 11.73 -8.81 -11.77
C ALA A 73 12.09 -7.34 -12.00
N HIS A 74 13.19 -7.07 -12.71
CA HIS A 74 13.61 -5.71 -13.04
C HIS A 74 12.57 -4.99 -13.94
N ALA A 75 12.05 -5.68 -14.96
CA ALA A 75 11.02 -5.14 -15.84
C ALA A 75 9.72 -4.82 -15.05
N ARG A 76 9.31 -5.71 -14.12
CA ARG A 76 8.16 -5.48 -13.22
C ARG A 76 8.41 -4.31 -12.28
N ALA A 77 9.61 -4.21 -11.71
CA ALA A 77 9.96 -3.09 -10.82
C ALA A 77 9.87 -1.74 -11.55
N LEU A 78 10.37 -1.65 -12.78
CA LEU A 78 10.25 -0.46 -13.62
C LEU A 78 8.78 -0.14 -13.96
N ALA A 79 7.97 -1.14 -14.25
CA ALA A 79 6.54 -0.96 -14.51
C ALA A 79 5.81 -0.40 -13.28
N LEU A 80 6.14 -0.87 -12.07
CA LEU A 80 5.59 -0.35 -10.82
C LEU A 80 6.05 1.08 -10.53
N LEU A 81 7.32 1.41 -10.77
CA LEU A 81 7.81 2.80 -10.69
C LEU A 81 7.05 3.71 -11.65
N LYS A 82 6.86 3.28 -12.89
CA LYS A 82 6.07 4.02 -13.87
C LYS A 82 4.61 4.17 -13.45
N PHE A 83 4.01 3.15 -12.86
CA PHE A 83 2.65 3.18 -12.35
C PHE A 83 2.44 4.30 -11.33
N VAL A 84 3.42 4.50 -10.42
CA VAL A 84 3.38 5.56 -9.40
C VAL A 84 4.06 6.87 -9.86
N GLY A 85 4.62 6.95 -11.08
CA GLY A 85 5.25 8.16 -11.62
C GLY A 85 6.64 8.44 -11.04
N LEU A 86 7.42 7.40 -10.80
CA LEU A 86 8.79 7.48 -10.26
C LEU A 86 9.83 6.86 -11.21
N GLU A 87 9.51 6.64 -12.49
CA GLU A 87 10.43 6.02 -13.44
C GLU A 87 11.75 6.78 -13.59
N ASP A 88 11.72 8.10 -13.61
CA ASP A 88 12.91 8.95 -13.74
C ASP A 88 13.80 8.94 -12.48
N LEU A 89 13.28 8.45 -11.36
CA LEU A 89 13.94 8.38 -10.06
C LEU A 89 14.35 6.93 -9.70
N ALA A 90 14.30 6.00 -10.65
CA ALA A 90 14.56 4.58 -10.41
C ALA A 90 15.90 4.32 -9.72
N ASN A 91 16.93 5.07 -10.08
CA ASN A 91 18.30 4.90 -9.57
C ASN A 91 18.64 5.84 -8.39
N GLU A 92 17.69 6.69 -7.96
CA GLU A 92 17.90 7.54 -6.80
C GLU A 92 17.77 6.73 -5.50
N GLU A 93 18.62 7.01 -4.52
CA GLU A 93 18.50 6.43 -3.18
C GLU A 93 17.20 6.90 -2.52
N ALA A 94 16.48 5.98 -1.89
CA ALA A 94 15.17 6.27 -1.30
C ALA A 94 15.20 7.41 -0.28
N ARG A 95 16.29 7.54 0.49
CA ARG A 95 16.48 8.64 1.47
C ARG A 95 16.57 10.03 0.84
N ASN A 96 16.98 10.12 -0.42
CA ASN A 96 17.13 11.39 -1.15
C ASN A 96 15.82 11.86 -1.80
N LEU A 97 14.80 10.99 -1.84
CA LEU A 97 13.50 11.34 -2.40
C LEU A 97 12.75 12.30 -1.47
N PRO A 98 12.00 13.27 -2.00
CA PRO A 98 11.02 14.03 -1.23
C PRO A 98 10.03 13.10 -0.53
N TYR A 99 9.53 13.48 0.65
CA TYR A 99 8.68 12.64 1.49
C TYR A 99 7.44 12.09 0.75
N GLY A 100 6.77 12.93 -0.06
CA GLY A 100 5.65 12.48 -0.90
C GLY A 100 6.03 11.38 -1.89
N LYS A 101 7.25 11.45 -2.46
CA LYS A 101 7.77 10.41 -3.36
C LYS A 101 8.16 9.14 -2.62
N GLN A 102 8.69 9.26 -1.40
CA GLN A 102 8.94 8.10 -0.53
C GLN A 102 7.63 7.35 -0.22
N ARG A 103 6.55 8.06 0.06
CA ARG A 103 5.22 7.47 0.29
C ARG A 103 4.72 6.70 -0.94
N LEU A 104 4.88 7.26 -2.15
CA LEU A 104 4.51 6.57 -3.39
C LEU A 104 5.38 5.34 -3.65
N LEU A 105 6.68 5.41 -3.33
CA LEU A 105 7.59 4.27 -3.45
C LEU A 105 7.21 3.14 -2.48
N GLU A 106 6.79 3.47 -1.25
CA GLU A 106 6.29 2.48 -0.28
C GLU A 106 5.05 1.75 -0.82
N ILE A 107 4.10 2.49 -1.42
CA ILE A 107 2.92 1.91 -2.06
C ILE A 107 3.34 1.01 -3.23
N ALA A 108 4.27 1.46 -4.08
CA ALA A 108 4.78 0.65 -5.20
C ALA A 108 5.43 -0.66 -4.72
N ARG A 109 6.18 -0.62 -3.62
CA ARG A 109 6.75 -1.82 -3.01
C ARG A 109 5.67 -2.75 -2.44
N ALA A 110 4.60 -2.22 -1.86
CA ALA A 110 3.48 -3.02 -1.41
C ALA A 110 2.74 -3.69 -2.58
N LEU A 111 2.58 -2.99 -3.71
CA LEU A 111 2.00 -3.53 -4.94
C LEU A 111 2.87 -4.62 -5.58
N ALA A 112 4.18 -4.65 -5.30
CA ALA A 112 5.08 -5.71 -5.79
C ALA A 112 4.72 -7.11 -5.25
N LEU A 113 3.95 -7.19 -4.16
CA LEU A 113 3.42 -8.44 -3.61
C LEU A 113 2.20 -8.98 -4.39
N ASP A 114 1.74 -8.30 -5.45
CA ASP A 114 0.50 -8.60 -6.20
C ASP A 114 -0.72 -8.78 -5.26
N PRO A 115 -1.01 -7.80 -4.39
CA PRO A 115 -2.04 -7.97 -3.39
C PRO A 115 -3.45 -7.94 -4.00
N GLU A 116 -4.35 -8.77 -3.44
CA GLU A 116 -5.80 -8.64 -3.66
C GLU A 116 -6.40 -7.59 -2.71
N LEU A 117 -5.77 -7.41 -1.54
CA LEU A 117 -6.16 -6.44 -0.51
C LEU A 117 -4.96 -5.60 -0.08
N LEU A 118 -5.07 -4.28 -0.24
CA LEU A 118 -4.06 -3.31 0.19
C LEU A 118 -4.58 -2.51 1.39
N LEU A 119 -3.87 -2.57 2.52
CA LEU A 119 -4.15 -1.79 3.72
C LEU A 119 -3.29 -0.52 3.72
N LEU A 120 -3.93 0.64 3.67
CA LEU A 120 -3.30 1.96 3.69
C LEU A 120 -3.55 2.62 5.04
N ASP A 121 -2.48 2.83 5.81
CA ASP A 121 -2.54 3.38 7.16
C ASP A 121 -2.04 4.83 7.15
N GLU A 122 -2.97 5.79 7.25
CA GLU A 122 -2.76 7.24 7.20
C GLU A 122 -1.80 7.68 6.06
N PRO A 123 -2.04 7.28 4.80
CA PRO A 123 -1.10 7.55 3.73
C PRO A 123 -0.93 9.03 3.40
N ALA A 124 -1.88 9.90 3.79
CA ALA A 124 -1.81 11.33 3.58
C ALA A 124 -1.10 12.10 4.70
N ALA A 125 -0.72 11.42 5.80
CA ALA A 125 -0.07 12.09 6.93
C ALA A 125 1.25 12.76 6.53
N GLY A 126 1.39 14.05 6.85
CA GLY A 126 2.60 14.84 6.56
C GLY A 126 2.81 15.22 5.09
N LEU A 127 1.86 14.94 4.22
CA LEU A 127 1.92 15.30 2.80
C LEU A 127 1.47 16.74 2.55
N THR A 128 2.08 17.36 1.53
CA THR A 128 1.60 18.65 1.01
C THR A 128 0.35 18.47 0.16
N ALA A 129 -0.42 19.56 -0.08
CA ALA A 129 -1.62 19.48 -0.92
C ALA A 129 -1.36 18.96 -2.36
N PRO A 130 -0.24 19.29 -3.04
CA PRO A 130 0.12 18.66 -4.30
C PRO A 130 0.39 17.16 -4.18
N ASP A 131 1.10 16.72 -3.13
CA ASP A 131 1.41 15.29 -2.91
C ASP A 131 0.13 14.48 -2.63
N ILE A 132 -0.82 15.05 -1.87
CA ILE A 132 -2.13 14.43 -1.63
C ILE A 132 -2.88 14.21 -2.95
N LYS A 133 -2.87 15.20 -3.85
CA LYS A 133 -3.51 15.03 -5.17
C LYS A 133 -2.88 13.90 -5.98
N GLU A 134 -1.56 13.78 -5.93
CA GLU A 134 -0.84 12.69 -6.60
C GLU A 134 -1.16 11.33 -5.95
N LEU A 135 -1.14 11.26 -4.62
CA LEU A 135 -1.54 10.07 -3.87
C LEU A 135 -2.95 9.61 -4.25
N LEU A 136 -3.93 10.52 -4.27
CA LEU A 136 -5.31 10.22 -4.65
C LEU A 136 -5.42 9.68 -6.08
N ARG A 137 -4.62 10.24 -7.01
CA ARG A 137 -4.54 9.73 -8.38
C ARG A 137 -4.04 8.28 -8.41
N ILE A 138 -3.03 7.94 -7.61
CA ILE A 138 -2.50 6.59 -7.53
C ILE A 138 -3.50 5.64 -6.87
N ILE A 139 -4.15 6.02 -5.78
CA ILE A 139 -5.18 5.19 -5.12
C ILE A 139 -6.33 4.88 -6.09
N ARG A 140 -6.79 5.86 -6.89
CA ARG A 140 -7.80 5.61 -7.93
C ARG A 140 -7.33 4.60 -8.98
N LYS A 141 -6.08 4.73 -9.46
CA LYS A 141 -5.49 3.75 -10.39
C LYS A 141 -5.44 2.34 -9.79
N ILE A 142 -5.10 2.21 -8.50
CA ILE A 142 -5.08 0.93 -7.77
C ILE A 142 -6.49 0.33 -7.76
N ARG A 143 -7.51 1.12 -7.40
CA ARG A 143 -8.92 0.70 -7.43
C ARG A 143 -9.34 0.24 -8.83
N ASP A 144 -9.03 1.05 -9.84
CA ASP A 144 -9.42 0.80 -11.23
C ASP A 144 -8.70 -0.43 -11.82
N SER A 145 -7.58 -0.88 -11.22
CA SER A 145 -6.91 -2.14 -11.54
C SER A 145 -7.53 -3.37 -10.86
N GLY A 146 -8.59 -3.20 -10.05
CA GLY A 146 -9.32 -4.28 -9.41
C GLY A 146 -8.79 -4.68 -8.02
N ILE A 147 -7.80 -3.97 -7.48
CA ILE A 147 -7.28 -4.22 -6.13
C ILE A 147 -8.23 -3.58 -5.11
N THR A 148 -8.71 -4.38 -4.16
CA THR A 148 -9.46 -3.86 -3.02
C THR A 148 -8.51 -3.15 -2.05
N PHE A 149 -8.92 -2.00 -1.50
CA PHE A 149 -8.14 -1.36 -0.44
C PHE A 149 -8.99 -1.00 0.78
N ILE A 150 -8.35 -1.02 1.95
CA ILE A 150 -8.88 -0.45 3.19
C ILE A 150 -7.99 0.75 3.53
N LEU A 151 -8.61 1.92 3.64
CA LEU A 151 -7.95 3.17 3.95
C LEU A 151 -8.32 3.59 5.38
N ILE A 152 -7.32 3.74 6.25
CA ILE A 152 -7.48 4.37 7.56
C ILE A 152 -6.98 5.80 7.42
N GLU A 153 -7.86 6.76 7.63
CA GLU A 153 -7.57 8.19 7.46
C GLU A 153 -8.45 9.05 8.36
N HIS A 154 -7.93 10.19 8.73
CA HIS A 154 -8.68 11.23 9.44
C HIS A 154 -8.91 12.50 8.58
N HIS A 155 -8.33 12.56 7.40
CA HIS A 155 -8.57 13.61 6.40
C HIS A 155 -9.81 13.26 5.58
N MET A 156 -10.96 13.87 5.94
CA MET A 156 -12.25 13.56 5.31
C MET A 156 -12.23 13.76 3.79
N ASP A 157 -11.57 14.79 3.28
CA ASP A 157 -11.47 15.06 1.83
C ASP A 157 -10.81 13.90 1.08
N VAL A 158 -9.82 13.24 1.70
CA VAL A 158 -9.15 12.05 1.14
C VAL A 158 -10.13 10.89 1.10
N VAL A 159 -10.76 10.57 2.23
CA VAL A 159 -11.72 9.46 2.35
C VAL A 159 -12.87 9.61 1.36
N MET A 160 -13.52 10.78 1.37
CA MET A 160 -14.69 11.08 0.52
C MET A 160 -14.38 11.02 -0.98
N SER A 161 -13.11 11.22 -1.38
CA SER A 161 -12.73 11.28 -2.79
C SER A 161 -12.41 9.93 -3.44
N VAL A 162 -12.15 8.87 -2.63
CA VAL A 162 -11.66 7.58 -3.17
C VAL A 162 -12.40 6.35 -2.64
N CYS A 163 -13.08 6.45 -1.48
CA CYS A 163 -13.76 5.31 -0.86
C CYS A 163 -15.18 5.14 -1.41
N ASP A 164 -15.60 3.88 -1.63
CA ASP A 164 -16.97 3.53 -2.03
C ASP A 164 -17.88 3.42 -0.79
N THR A 165 -17.33 2.97 0.32
CA THR A 165 -18.00 2.83 1.62
C THR A 165 -17.11 3.35 2.73
N VAL A 166 -17.68 4.02 3.72
CA VAL A 166 -16.97 4.58 4.88
C VAL A 166 -17.57 4.00 6.15
N SER A 167 -16.72 3.50 7.04
CA SER A 167 -17.09 3.12 8.40
C SER A 167 -16.42 4.08 9.39
N VAL A 168 -17.20 4.72 10.25
CA VAL A 168 -16.70 5.66 11.27
C VAL A 168 -16.61 4.97 12.62
N LEU A 169 -15.42 5.06 13.22
CA LEU A 169 -15.15 4.55 14.56
C LEU A 169 -14.96 5.71 15.53
N ASP A 170 -15.63 5.65 16.67
CA ASP A 170 -15.46 6.55 17.81
C ASP A 170 -15.22 5.72 19.06
N PHE A 171 -14.12 5.98 19.79
CA PHE A 171 -13.66 5.17 20.95
C PHE A 171 -13.73 3.66 20.73
N GLY A 172 -13.42 3.18 19.50
CA GLY A 172 -13.41 1.76 19.14
C GLY A 172 -14.80 1.16 18.86
N GLN A 173 -15.85 1.98 18.83
CA GLN A 173 -17.21 1.59 18.46
C GLN A 173 -17.55 2.13 17.07
N LYS A 174 -18.16 1.30 16.22
CA LYS A 174 -18.66 1.76 14.92
C LYS A 174 -19.93 2.57 15.13
N ILE A 175 -19.88 3.86 14.83
CA ILE A 175 -21.01 4.80 15.02
C ILE A 175 -21.80 5.03 13.74
N ALA A 176 -21.16 4.88 12.56
CA ALA A 176 -21.82 5.01 11.26
C ALA A 176 -21.14 4.10 10.20
N GLU A 177 -21.91 3.74 9.17
CA GLU A 177 -21.43 3.05 7.97
C GLU A 177 -22.34 3.35 6.81
N GLY A 178 -21.78 3.69 5.65
CA GLY A 178 -22.55 4.00 4.45
C GLY A 178 -21.69 4.60 3.35
N LYS A 179 -22.34 5.14 2.32
CA LYS A 179 -21.66 5.90 1.29
C LYS A 179 -21.09 7.20 1.84
N PRO A 180 -20.00 7.73 1.26
CA PRO A 180 -19.36 8.96 1.75
C PRO A 180 -20.34 10.11 2.04
N ALA A 181 -21.28 10.38 1.12
CA ALA A 181 -22.26 11.46 1.29
C ALA A 181 -23.28 11.20 2.43
N GLU A 182 -23.62 9.94 2.68
CA GLU A 182 -24.53 9.55 3.77
C GLU A 182 -23.84 9.74 5.13
N VAL A 183 -22.59 9.27 5.22
CA VAL A 183 -21.79 9.38 6.44
C VAL A 183 -21.46 10.82 6.78
N GLN A 184 -21.22 11.66 5.77
CA GLN A 184 -20.94 13.09 5.97
C GLN A 184 -22.14 13.84 6.54
N ALA A 185 -23.36 13.39 6.26
CA ALA A 185 -24.61 13.99 6.73
C ALA A 185 -25.13 13.38 8.06
N ASP A 186 -24.48 12.35 8.59
CA ASP A 186 -24.91 11.68 9.81
C ASP A 186 -24.61 12.56 11.04
N GLU A 187 -25.65 12.87 11.82
CA GLU A 187 -25.55 13.70 13.01
C GLU A 187 -24.55 13.16 14.04
N LYS A 188 -24.45 11.84 14.22
CA LYS A 188 -23.51 11.21 15.16
C LYS A 188 -22.06 11.44 14.73
N VAL A 189 -21.82 11.39 13.41
CA VAL A 189 -20.49 11.66 12.85
C VAL A 189 -20.13 13.13 13.03
N ILE A 190 -21.09 14.04 12.72
CA ILE A 190 -20.90 15.47 12.91
C ILE A 190 -20.56 15.79 14.38
N HIS A 191 -21.32 15.25 15.34
CA HIS A 191 -21.06 15.43 16.77
C HIS A 191 -19.70 14.88 17.20
N ALA A 192 -19.32 13.69 16.75
CA ALA A 192 -18.04 13.07 17.10
C ALA A 192 -16.84 13.88 16.56
N TYR A 193 -16.96 14.52 15.40
CA TYR A 193 -15.90 15.32 14.78
C TYR A 193 -15.85 16.78 15.23
N LEU A 194 -17.00 17.41 15.48
CA LEU A 194 -17.09 18.84 15.84
C LEU A 194 -17.11 19.09 17.36
N GLY A 195 -17.24 18.05 18.18
CA GLY A 195 -17.07 18.14 19.64
C GLY A 195 -18.07 19.08 20.31
N THR A 196 -19.37 18.90 20.06
CA THR A 196 -20.44 19.63 20.79
C THR A 196 -21.06 18.79 21.87
#